data_2d2adea5bc53f2f04569f677304ba57d
#
_entry.id   2d2adea5bc53f2f04569f677304ba57d
#
_cell.length_a   1.000
_cell.length_b   1.000
_cell.length_c   1.000
_cell.angle_alpha   90.00
_cell.angle_beta   90.00
_cell.angle_gamma   90.00
#
_symmetry.space_group_name_H-M   'P 1'
#
loop_
_entity.id
_entity.type
_entity.pdbx_description
1 polymer ?
#
loop_
_entity_poly.entity_id
_entity_poly.type
_entity_poly.pdbx_seq_one_letter_code
_entity_poly.pdbx_strand_id
1 'polypeptide(L)'
;MKYKITFFTGILSGAGTDANISIKINGKKSGTEKINLGKYFGKSDFEKGSISYFTIDLPELGSIESFSIFQNGKGFGSDWFLSHITIENISKKKSWFVNVNKWIEENKKYKFGAVPAKKYFIEILTGTLPGSGTDSNIFFSFKGTKAKTGFININTFTRDDDFKSGHITKFPIILPDFGILKSIEITADDKGISSNWYLNRVVVYNTPNGRNHTFPFFNWVKPFENYILLPNLSEYTVKIYTGNVAGAGTDANVTLVLEGTKGKTPQIKLNELVSKNVFEAGSLDIFKIVSKDLGDLQKITIAHDEKWLADGWYLNKIIIENPNKNKKWEFPAYTWLDKSEVPNKTKLEITTSKIIPRPFYVIAHMVNTPSYVEEALDMGANAIECDITPRLQPDGSFRFEVFHGFRPDFDPDSINLMERSVAKTDLLEFFDELNGLFKKYPDFTLIIFDNKLAKIPKSKLEQCGSGFVETVTRNLQFLNNGIKCVLSVPGSEYVGFVKGAYKLIKKKHLKNIGFDFSEENIYDSMMTFRKLKFPNLWWGRGIASTVPKPVTHFIPQFLRAAKFRKRRGIIKKIYYWTLDDPNSMARMLVTNLDGIIVNDPVKLLKVLEKEEFRHKYRLATRKDNPFAVF
;
A
#
# COMPACT_ATOMS: atom_id res chain seq x y z
N MET A 1 -2.86 46.17 -44.97
CA MET A 1 -2.35 44.98 -44.28
C MET A 1 -3.50 44.03 -43.99
N LYS A 2 -3.32 42.74 -44.17
CA LYS A 2 -4.37 41.76 -44.01
C LYS A 2 -4.52 41.35 -42.54
N TYR A 3 -5.73 41.55 -41.97
CA TYR A 3 -6.09 41.14 -40.64
C TYR A 3 -7.15 40.04 -40.68
N LYS A 4 -7.01 39.02 -39.80
CA LYS A 4 -8.05 38.03 -39.52
C LYS A 4 -8.64 38.34 -38.13
N ILE A 5 -9.96 38.48 -38.05
CA ILE A 5 -10.68 38.74 -36.80
C ILE A 5 -11.59 37.57 -36.56
N THR A 6 -11.48 36.94 -35.39
CA THR A 6 -12.26 35.76 -35.03
C THR A 6 -13.05 36.06 -33.75
N PHE A 7 -14.35 35.77 -33.79
CA PHE A 7 -15.28 35.85 -32.67
C PHE A 7 -15.60 34.49 -32.13
N PHE A 8 -15.62 34.36 -30.82
CA PHE A 8 -15.96 33.13 -30.11
C PHE A 8 -17.22 33.37 -29.29
N THR A 9 -18.38 32.94 -29.84
CA THR A 9 -19.64 32.99 -29.13
C THR A 9 -19.64 32.03 -27.96
N GLY A 10 -20.12 32.45 -26.81
CA GLY A 10 -20.19 31.57 -25.64
C GLY A 10 -21.27 30.49 -25.77
N ILE A 11 -21.34 29.61 -24.78
CA ILE A 11 -22.21 28.43 -24.80
C ILE A 11 -23.39 28.53 -23.82
N LEU A 12 -23.56 29.66 -23.14
CA LEU A 12 -24.72 29.86 -22.27
C LEU A 12 -26.01 29.73 -23.07
N SER A 13 -27.09 29.32 -22.43
CA SER A 13 -28.39 29.31 -23.08
C SER A 13 -28.71 30.68 -23.63
N GLY A 14 -29.11 30.76 -24.90
CA GLY A 14 -29.39 32.05 -25.57
C GLY A 14 -28.15 32.89 -25.93
N ALA A 15 -26.93 32.30 -25.89
CA ALA A 15 -25.69 33.04 -26.17
C ALA A 15 -25.54 33.57 -27.60
N GLY A 16 -26.24 32.98 -28.56
CA GLY A 16 -26.22 33.42 -29.96
C GLY A 16 -26.94 34.72 -30.20
N THR A 17 -26.74 35.35 -31.37
CA THR A 17 -27.43 36.59 -31.74
C THR A 17 -27.67 36.71 -33.23
N ASP A 18 -28.88 37.19 -33.58
CA ASP A 18 -29.29 37.62 -34.94
C ASP A 18 -29.13 39.13 -35.14
N ALA A 19 -28.57 39.85 -34.16
CA ALA A 19 -28.48 41.29 -34.22
C ALA A 19 -27.45 41.80 -35.23
N ASN A 20 -27.66 42.99 -35.77
CA ASN A 20 -26.66 43.67 -36.61
C ASN A 20 -25.54 44.22 -35.72
N ILE A 21 -24.35 43.61 -35.85
CA ILE A 21 -23.17 43.99 -35.07
C ILE A 21 -22.26 44.88 -35.89
N SER A 22 -21.72 45.90 -35.22
CA SER A 22 -20.66 46.73 -35.78
C SER A 22 -19.48 46.79 -34.80
N ILE A 23 -18.28 46.85 -35.33
CA ILE A 23 -17.04 46.90 -34.54
C ILE A 23 -16.19 48.11 -34.91
N LYS A 24 -15.32 48.52 -33.98
CA LYS A 24 -14.25 49.47 -34.23
C LYS A 24 -12.96 48.97 -33.55
N ILE A 25 -11.86 48.99 -34.26
CA ILE A 25 -10.55 48.57 -33.78
C ILE A 25 -9.65 49.79 -33.65
N ASN A 26 -9.08 50.03 -32.49
CA ASN A 26 -8.12 51.10 -32.27
C ASN A 26 -6.75 50.50 -31.97
N GLY A 27 -5.78 50.90 -32.76
CA GLY A 27 -4.38 50.53 -32.55
C GLY A 27 -3.55 51.80 -32.27
N LYS A 28 -2.28 51.56 -31.88
CA LYS A 28 -1.35 52.63 -31.49
C LYS A 28 -1.01 53.58 -32.64
N LYS A 29 -1.06 53.11 -33.90
CA LYS A 29 -0.75 53.94 -35.07
C LYS A 29 -1.98 54.53 -35.70
N SER A 30 -3.08 53.82 -35.78
CA SER A 30 -4.33 54.25 -36.38
C SER A 30 -5.52 53.43 -35.85
N GLY A 31 -6.75 53.87 -36.16
CA GLY A 31 -7.97 53.11 -35.87
C GLY A 31 -8.80 52.88 -37.14
N THR A 32 -9.79 52.01 -37.04
CA THR A 32 -10.74 51.75 -38.14
C THR A 32 -11.94 52.69 -38.00
N GLU A 33 -12.61 52.95 -39.12
CA GLU A 33 -14.01 53.36 -39.10
C GLU A 33 -14.87 52.22 -38.54
N LYS A 34 -16.15 52.52 -38.36
CA LYS A 34 -17.14 51.53 -37.93
C LYS A 34 -17.34 50.47 -39.01
N ILE A 35 -16.99 49.21 -38.71
CA ILE A 35 -17.11 48.04 -39.61
C ILE A 35 -18.43 47.34 -39.28
N ASN A 36 -19.34 47.27 -40.24
CA ASN A 36 -20.57 46.50 -40.11
C ASN A 36 -20.30 45.02 -40.44
N LEU A 37 -20.54 44.13 -39.48
CA LEU A 37 -20.27 42.71 -39.63
C LEU A 37 -21.29 41.97 -40.52
N GLY A 38 -22.51 42.53 -40.72
CA GLY A 38 -23.50 41.97 -41.64
C GLY A 38 -23.03 41.92 -43.12
N LYS A 39 -21.87 42.57 -43.45
CA LYS A 39 -21.23 42.42 -44.78
C LYS A 39 -20.39 41.14 -44.90
N TYR A 40 -20.07 40.50 -43.79
CA TYR A 40 -19.19 39.31 -43.73
C TYR A 40 -19.90 38.05 -43.20
N PHE A 41 -21.01 38.23 -42.48
CA PHE A 41 -21.67 37.17 -41.74
C PHE A 41 -23.19 37.20 -42.01
N GLY A 42 -23.75 36.00 -42.06
CA GLY A 42 -25.20 35.77 -42.04
C GLY A 42 -25.77 35.62 -40.63
N LYS A 43 -27.06 35.34 -40.52
CA LYS A 43 -27.74 35.21 -39.23
C LYS A 43 -27.27 34.00 -38.40
N SER A 44 -26.83 32.92 -39.03
CA SER A 44 -26.41 31.68 -38.38
C SER A 44 -24.93 31.71 -37.94
N ASP A 45 -24.20 32.79 -38.19
CA ASP A 45 -22.74 32.80 -37.93
C ASP A 45 -22.39 33.05 -36.48
N PHE A 46 -23.27 33.65 -35.69
CA PHE A 46 -23.06 33.96 -34.26
C PHE A 46 -23.92 33.11 -33.32
N GLU A 47 -24.22 31.87 -33.76
CA GLU A 47 -24.95 30.92 -32.94
C GLU A 47 -24.17 30.51 -31.68
N LYS A 48 -24.89 29.99 -30.70
CA LYS A 48 -24.31 29.49 -29.47
C LYS A 48 -23.12 28.53 -29.76
N GLY A 49 -21.93 28.87 -29.21
CA GLY A 49 -20.71 28.08 -29.34
C GLY A 49 -19.99 28.21 -30.68
N SER A 50 -20.46 29.10 -31.59
CA SER A 50 -19.84 29.27 -32.91
C SER A 50 -18.47 29.97 -32.85
N ILE A 51 -17.65 29.69 -33.87
CA ILE A 51 -16.41 30.40 -34.15
C ILE A 51 -16.56 31.04 -35.54
N SER A 52 -16.69 32.34 -35.57
CA SER A 52 -16.93 33.10 -36.79
C SER A 52 -15.75 34.02 -37.09
N TYR A 53 -15.22 33.97 -38.30
CA TYR A 53 -14.08 34.81 -38.64
C TYR A 53 -14.21 35.43 -40.02
N PHE A 54 -13.59 36.56 -40.21
CA PHE A 54 -13.40 37.16 -41.51
C PHE A 54 -12.01 37.75 -41.64
N THR A 55 -11.61 37.99 -42.89
CA THR A 55 -10.39 38.69 -43.21
C THR A 55 -10.68 40.05 -43.87
N ILE A 56 -9.91 41.07 -43.53
CA ILE A 56 -10.09 42.42 -44.01
C ILE A 56 -8.73 43.08 -44.23
N ASP A 57 -8.62 43.88 -45.29
CA ASP A 57 -7.48 44.73 -45.51
C ASP A 57 -7.69 46.07 -44.82
N LEU A 58 -6.80 46.43 -43.90
CA LEU A 58 -6.81 47.65 -43.11
C LEU A 58 -5.47 48.37 -43.20
N PRO A 59 -5.45 49.70 -42.90
CA PRO A 59 -4.17 50.42 -42.68
C PRO A 59 -3.35 49.71 -41.59
N GLU A 60 -2.09 50.06 -41.46
CA GLU A 60 -1.27 49.58 -40.36
C GLU A 60 -1.73 50.15 -39.02
N LEU A 61 -2.46 49.33 -38.24
CA LEU A 61 -3.01 49.78 -36.95
C LEU A 61 -1.94 49.87 -35.84
N GLY A 62 -0.81 49.24 -36.03
CA GLY A 62 0.22 49.09 -34.98
C GLY A 62 -0.16 48.04 -33.96
N SER A 63 0.18 48.27 -32.69
CA SER A 63 -0.29 47.42 -31.58
C SER A 63 -1.76 47.75 -31.32
N ILE A 64 -2.61 46.72 -31.31
CA ILE A 64 -4.03 46.92 -31.00
C ILE A 64 -4.15 47.20 -29.51
N GLU A 65 -4.86 48.31 -29.20
CA GLU A 65 -5.08 48.79 -27.82
C GLU A 65 -6.49 48.47 -27.33
N SER A 66 -7.50 48.66 -28.21
CA SER A 66 -8.87 48.37 -27.82
C SER A 66 -9.74 47.94 -29.00
N PHE A 67 -10.81 47.26 -28.65
CA PHE A 67 -11.86 46.78 -29.53
C PHE A 67 -13.21 47.27 -29.02
N SER A 68 -14.01 47.88 -29.87
CA SER A 68 -15.33 48.33 -29.52
C SER A 68 -16.37 47.54 -30.29
N ILE A 69 -17.47 47.19 -29.62
CA ILE A 69 -18.61 46.47 -30.18
C ILE A 69 -19.86 47.30 -29.94
N PHE A 70 -20.72 47.33 -30.93
CA PHE A 70 -22.01 47.94 -30.90
C PHE A 70 -23.02 47.03 -31.61
N GLN A 71 -24.17 46.80 -31.00
CA GLN A 71 -25.28 46.11 -31.64
C GLN A 71 -26.54 46.99 -31.61
N ASN A 72 -27.43 46.80 -32.57
CA ASN A 72 -28.56 47.66 -32.79
C ASN A 72 -29.91 47.13 -32.28
N GLY A 73 -29.91 46.02 -31.57
CA GLY A 73 -31.12 45.40 -31.01
C GLY A 73 -32.13 44.86 -32.03
N LYS A 74 -31.78 44.79 -33.31
CA LYS A 74 -32.67 44.25 -34.33
C LYS A 74 -32.45 42.74 -34.51
N GLY A 75 -33.47 41.93 -34.26
CA GLY A 75 -33.43 40.46 -34.37
C GLY A 75 -34.10 39.81 -33.18
N PHE A 76 -34.49 38.53 -33.36
CA PHE A 76 -34.98 37.73 -32.23
C PHE A 76 -33.80 37.20 -31.45
N GLY A 77 -33.72 37.42 -30.12
CA GLY A 77 -32.55 37.04 -29.33
C GLY A 77 -31.36 37.96 -29.58
N SER A 78 -31.54 39.27 -29.37
CA SER A 78 -30.54 40.29 -29.71
C SER A 78 -29.30 40.26 -28.81
N ASP A 79 -29.43 39.86 -27.57
CA ASP A 79 -28.30 39.77 -26.64
C ASP A 79 -27.32 38.69 -27.03
N TRP A 80 -26.04 39.03 -27.04
CA TRP A 80 -24.97 38.13 -27.47
C TRP A 80 -23.96 37.88 -26.35
N PHE A 81 -23.82 36.64 -25.92
CA PHE A 81 -22.75 36.30 -24.99
C PHE A 81 -21.46 36.01 -25.75
N LEU A 82 -20.58 36.99 -25.79
CA LEU A 82 -19.28 36.91 -26.45
C LEU A 82 -18.21 36.48 -25.46
N SER A 83 -17.57 35.32 -25.73
CA SER A 83 -16.49 34.82 -24.90
C SER A 83 -15.22 35.64 -25.07
N HIS A 84 -14.67 35.70 -26.27
CA HIS A 84 -13.47 36.46 -26.57
C HIS A 84 -13.35 36.73 -28.07
N ILE A 85 -12.36 37.55 -28.44
CA ILE A 85 -12.01 37.82 -29.83
C ILE A 85 -10.52 37.66 -30.00
N THR A 86 -10.08 37.10 -31.13
CA THR A 86 -8.67 37.13 -31.55
C THR A 86 -8.52 38.00 -32.79
N ILE A 87 -7.46 38.80 -32.82
CA ILE A 87 -7.10 39.65 -33.96
C ILE A 87 -5.70 39.26 -34.38
N GLU A 88 -5.56 38.85 -35.64
CA GLU A 88 -4.25 38.44 -36.22
C GLU A 88 -3.90 39.40 -37.37
N ASN A 89 -2.75 40.03 -37.27
CA ASN A 89 -2.13 40.67 -38.44
C ASN A 89 -1.32 39.61 -39.18
N ILE A 90 -1.90 39.08 -40.26
CA ILE A 90 -1.31 37.98 -41.03
C ILE A 90 0.02 38.41 -41.65
N SER A 91 0.10 39.63 -42.15
CA SER A 91 1.29 40.18 -42.81
C SER A 91 2.48 40.29 -41.85
N LYS A 92 2.25 40.62 -40.58
CA LYS A 92 3.32 40.81 -39.59
C LYS A 92 3.42 39.67 -38.56
N LYS A 93 2.62 38.62 -38.69
CA LYS A 93 2.55 37.49 -37.77
C LYS A 93 2.39 37.90 -36.30
N LYS A 94 1.57 38.93 -36.06
CA LYS A 94 1.25 39.42 -34.70
C LYS A 94 -0.19 39.18 -34.37
N SER A 95 -0.46 38.79 -33.12
CA SER A 95 -1.82 38.51 -32.65
C SER A 95 -2.14 39.25 -31.36
N TRP A 96 -3.39 39.53 -31.15
CA TRP A 96 -3.97 40.16 -29.94
C TRP A 96 -5.18 39.36 -29.50
N PHE A 97 -5.40 39.35 -28.19
CA PHE A 97 -6.53 38.73 -27.54
C PHE A 97 -7.37 39.77 -26.84
N VAL A 98 -8.66 39.74 -27.05
CA VAL A 98 -9.66 40.61 -26.38
C VAL A 98 -10.52 39.72 -25.50
N ASN A 99 -10.31 39.78 -24.19
CA ASN A 99 -11.14 39.07 -23.22
C ASN A 99 -12.47 39.80 -23.07
N VAL A 100 -13.59 39.19 -23.42
CA VAL A 100 -14.94 39.79 -23.31
C VAL A 100 -15.70 39.13 -22.18
N ASN A 101 -16.03 37.88 -22.30
CA ASN A 101 -16.72 37.02 -21.33
C ASN A 101 -17.94 37.74 -20.70
N LYS A 102 -18.81 38.31 -21.57
CA LYS A 102 -19.90 39.16 -21.18
C LYS A 102 -21.05 39.14 -22.19
N TRP A 103 -22.26 39.40 -21.72
CA TRP A 103 -23.40 39.72 -22.56
C TRP A 103 -23.21 41.09 -23.23
N ILE A 104 -23.35 41.12 -24.54
CA ILE A 104 -23.39 42.31 -25.36
C ILE A 104 -24.87 42.63 -25.57
N GLU A 105 -25.39 43.51 -24.78
CA GLU A 105 -26.80 43.88 -24.74
C GLU A 105 -27.15 44.87 -25.86
N GLU A 106 -28.39 44.88 -26.22
CA GLU A 106 -28.90 45.76 -27.29
C GLU A 106 -28.68 47.25 -27.01
N ASN A 107 -28.47 47.99 -28.07
CA ASN A 107 -28.31 49.45 -28.06
C ASN A 107 -27.21 49.98 -27.13
N LYS A 108 -26.30 49.11 -26.67
CA LYS A 108 -25.16 49.48 -25.84
C LYS A 108 -23.86 49.39 -26.66
N LYS A 109 -22.93 50.29 -26.29
CA LYS A 109 -21.56 50.28 -26.82
C LYS A 109 -20.61 49.79 -25.78
N TYR A 110 -19.82 48.77 -26.13
CA TYR A 110 -18.80 48.21 -25.27
C TYR A 110 -17.40 48.50 -25.83
N LYS A 111 -16.45 48.72 -24.90
CA LYS A 111 -15.03 48.89 -25.26
C LYS A 111 -14.22 47.95 -24.37
N PHE A 112 -13.40 47.13 -25.00
CA PHE A 112 -12.53 46.12 -24.36
C PHE A 112 -11.07 46.41 -24.70
N GLY A 113 -10.17 46.21 -23.74
CA GLY A 113 -8.73 46.27 -23.97
C GLY A 113 -8.27 45.06 -24.76
N ALA A 114 -7.32 45.26 -25.66
CA ALA A 114 -6.65 44.20 -26.35
C ALA A 114 -5.23 43.98 -25.80
N VAL A 115 -4.82 42.75 -25.59
CA VAL A 115 -3.50 42.40 -25.10
C VAL A 115 -2.73 41.58 -26.14
N PRO A 116 -1.39 41.68 -26.21
CA PRO A 116 -0.60 40.84 -27.08
C PRO A 116 -0.90 39.34 -26.83
N ALA A 117 -1.02 38.59 -27.91
CA ALA A 117 -1.33 37.19 -27.89
C ALA A 117 -0.28 36.36 -28.63
N LYS A 118 -0.24 35.07 -28.33
CA LYS A 118 0.63 34.08 -28.95
C LYS A 118 -0.14 32.83 -29.30
N LYS A 119 0.37 32.07 -30.23
CA LYS A 119 -0.15 30.75 -30.57
C LYS A 119 0.47 29.71 -29.63
N TYR A 120 -0.37 29.07 -28.84
CA TYR A 120 -0.04 27.94 -27.99
C TYR A 120 -0.50 26.64 -28.65
N PHE A 121 0.06 25.51 -28.21
CA PHE A 121 -0.48 24.19 -28.50
C PHE A 121 -0.89 23.55 -27.19
N ILE A 122 -2.10 23.05 -27.15
CA ILE A 122 -2.65 22.33 -26.01
C ILE A 122 -2.65 20.85 -26.35
N GLU A 123 -2.16 20.03 -25.44
CA GLU A 123 -2.28 18.57 -25.49
C GLU A 123 -3.05 18.12 -24.27
N ILE A 124 -4.07 17.31 -24.49
CA ILE A 124 -4.92 16.76 -23.43
C ILE A 124 -4.84 15.26 -23.53
N LEU A 125 -4.56 14.58 -22.42
CA LEU A 125 -4.58 13.13 -22.31
C LEU A 125 -5.77 12.69 -21.47
N THR A 126 -6.77 12.08 -22.11
CA THR A 126 -7.88 11.38 -21.45
C THR A 126 -7.38 10.07 -20.88
N GLY A 127 -7.86 9.67 -19.69
CA GLY A 127 -7.48 8.42 -19.07
C GLY A 127 -7.95 7.18 -19.81
N THR A 128 -7.51 6.01 -19.33
CA THR A 128 -7.82 4.70 -19.95
C THR A 128 -8.76 3.86 -19.09
N LEU A 129 -9.30 4.42 -18.01
CA LEU A 129 -10.29 3.72 -17.19
C LEU A 129 -11.59 3.49 -17.98
N PRO A 130 -12.34 2.42 -17.70
CA PRO A 130 -13.67 2.25 -18.27
C PRO A 130 -14.55 3.49 -18.05
N GLY A 131 -15.18 4.01 -19.10
CA GLY A 131 -16.00 5.23 -19.04
C GLY A 131 -15.22 6.54 -18.88
N SER A 132 -13.89 6.57 -19.07
CA SER A 132 -13.08 7.77 -18.91
C SER A 132 -13.27 8.84 -19.97
N GLY A 133 -13.86 8.50 -21.13
CA GLY A 133 -14.18 9.49 -22.16
C GLY A 133 -15.41 10.32 -21.81
N THR A 134 -15.62 11.43 -22.54
CA THR A 134 -16.79 12.30 -22.36
C THR A 134 -17.28 12.87 -23.68
N ASP A 135 -18.61 13.08 -23.74
CA ASP A 135 -19.30 13.81 -24.82
C ASP A 135 -19.67 15.25 -24.38
N SER A 136 -19.29 15.64 -23.16
CA SER A 136 -19.57 16.97 -22.61
C SER A 136 -18.76 18.07 -23.27
N ASN A 137 -19.26 19.31 -23.23
CA ASN A 137 -18.41 20.45 -23.51
C ASN A 137 -17.44 20.71 -22.37
N ILE A 138 -16.17 20.86 -22.71
CA ILE A 138 -15.09 21.10 -21.76
C ILE A 138 -14.66 22.57 -21.85
N PHE A 139 -14.48 23.18 -20.68
CA PHE A 139 -14.11 24.60 -20.57
C PHE A 139 -12.83 24.77 -19.79
N PHE A 140 -11.92 25.54 -20.39
CA PHE A 140 -10.66 25.93 -19.75
C PHE A 140 -10.59 27.43 -19.53
N SER A 141 -10.15 27.85 -18.35
CA SER A 141 -9.71 29.20 -18.06
C SER A 141 -8.23 29.19 -17.67
N PHE A 142 -7.41 29.98 -18.32
CA PHE A 142 -5.97 30.04 -18.13
C PHE A 142 -5.59 31.26 -17.29
N LYS A 143 -4.73 31.10 -16.29
CA LYS A 143 -4.24 32.18 -15.43
C LYS A 143 -2.71 32.15 -15.39
N GLY A 144 -2.10 33.27 -15.74
CA GLY A 144 -0.68 33.51 -15.62
C GLY A 144 -0.33 34.74 -14.77
N THR A 145 0.95 35.14 -14.84
CA THR A 145 1.44 36.32 -14.11
C THR A 145 0.99 37.65 -14.73
N LYS A 146 0.70 37.66 -16.07
CA LYS A 146 0.36 38.87 -16.81
C LYS A 146 -1.10 38.94 -17.24
N ALA A 147 -1.78 37.80 -17.39
CA ALA A 147 -3.13 37.73 -17.92
C ALA A 147 -3.92 36.56 -17.34
N LYS A 148 -5.27 36.68 -17.44
CA LYS A 148 -6.24 35.60 -17.19
C LYS A 148 -7.27 35.60 -18.33
N THR A 149 -7.76 34.44 -18.78
CA THR A 149 -8.93 34.33 -19.67
C THR A 149 -10.20 34.09 -18.88
N GLY A 150 -11.36 34.31 -19.50
CA GLY A 150 -12.59 33.64 -19.13
C GLY A 150 -12.55 32.17 -19.49
N PHE A 151 -13.67 31.45 -19.26
CA PHE A 151 -13.81 30.07 -19.73
C PHE A 151 -13.94 30.03 -21.26
N ILE A 152 -13.13 29.21 -21.87
CA ILE A 152 -13.06 28.96 -23.31
C ILE A 152 -13.53 27.53 -23.54
N ASN A 153 -14.54 27.36 -24.40
CA ASN A 153 -14.98 26.03 -24.83
C ASN A 153 -13.90 25.41 -25.73
N ILE A 154 -13.24 24.36 -25.27
CA ILE A 154 -12.15 23.76 -26.03
C ILE A 154 -12.65 22.77 -27.09
N ASN A 155 -13.89 22.26 -27.01
CA ASN A 155 -14.48 21.44 -28.04
C ASN A 155 -14.58 22.18 -29.40
N THR A 156 -14.57 23.51 -29.39
CA THR A 156 -14.53 24.32 -30.63
C THR A 156 -13.23 24.19 -31.41
N PHE A 157 -12.18 23.64 -30.80
CA PHE A 157 -10.86 23.40 -31.41
C PHE A 157 -10.59 21.92 -31.71
N THR A 158 -11.53 21.02 -31.36
CA THR A 158 -11.37 19.58 -31.38
C THR A 158 -12.46 18.93 -32.23
N ARG A 159 -12.40 17.61 -32.44
CA ARG A 159 -13.40 16.81 -33.13
C ARG A 159 -14.25 16.06 -32.10
N ASP A 160 -15.41 15.56 -32.53
CA ASP A 160 -16.36 14.88 -31.63
C ASP A 160 -15.76 13.66 -30.87
N ASP A 161 -14.73 13.02 -31.43
CA ASP A 161 -14.11 11.84 -30.85
C ASP A 161 -12.84 12.14 -30.03
N ASP A 162 -12.46 13.38 -29.89
CA ASP A 162 -11.16 13.76 -29.34
C ASP A 162 -11.00 13.51 -27.83
N PHE A 163 -12.10 13.36 -27.08
CA PHE A 163 -12.09 13.09 -25.64
C PHE A 163 -12.45 11.65 -25.27
N LYS A 164 -12.33 10.70 -26.22
CA LYS A 164 -12.53 9.28 -25.94
C LYS A 164 -11.44 8.72 -25.01
N SER A 165 -11.77 7.62 -24.36
CA SER A 165 -10.85 6.90 -23.46
C SER A 165 -9.49 6.64 -24.12
N GLY A 166 -8.40 7.04 -23.45
CA GLY A 166 -7.03 6.88 -23.91
C GLY A 166 -6.55 7.83 -25.00
N HIS A 167 -7.43 8.71 -25.53
CA HIS A 167 -7.07 9.63 -26.61
C HIS A 167 -6.13 10.74 -26.15
N ILE A 168 -5.24 11.14 -27.07
CA ILE A 168 -4.40 12.34 -26.97
C ILE A 168 -4.92 13.38 -27.94
N THR A 169 -5.56 14.39 -27.44
CA THR A 169 -6.11 15.49 -28.23
C THR A 169 -5.10 16.64 -28.30
N LYS A 170 -4.77 17.11 -29.51
CA LYS A 170 -3.83 18.22 -29.72
C LYS A 170 -4.42 19.27 -30.64
N PHE A 171 -4.40 20.52 -30.21
CA PHE A 171 -4.89 21.64 -31.03
C PHE A 171 -4.12 22.94 -30.77
N PRO A 172 -4.02 23.83 -31.79
CA PRO A 172 -3.51 25.18 -31.61
C PRO A 172 -4.59 26.13 -31.09
N ILE A 173 -4.19 27.08 -30.25
CA ILE A 173 -5.06 28.12 -29.74
C ILE A 173 -4.31 29.44 -29.59
N ILE A 174 -4.96 30.58 -29.88
CA ILE A 174 -4.40 31.88 -29.66
C ILE A 174 -4.87 32.39 -28.30
N LEU A 175 -3.94 32.63 -27.41
CA LEU A 175 -4.19 33.04 -26.03
C LEU A 175 -3.31 34.26 -25.69
N PRO A 176 -3.65 35.05 -24.64
CA PRO A 176 -2.81 36.13 -24.14
C PRO A 176 -1.39 35.68 -23.83
N ASP A 177 -0.44 36.61 -23.87
CA ASP A 177 0.86 36.36 -23.25
C ASP A 177 0.70 36.32 -21.74
N PHE A 178 0.64 35.10 -21.19
CA PHE A 178 0.46 34.88 -19.75
C PHE A 178 1.67 35.24 -18.90
N GLY A 179 2.85 35.47 -19.50
CA GLY A 179 4.10 35.41 -18.76
C GLY A 179 4.37 33.97 -18.26
N ILE A 180 4.39 33.78 -16.96
CA ILE A 180 4.46 32.43 -16.37
C ILE A 180 3.03 31.92 -16.13
N LEU A 181 2.67 30.81 -16.77
CA LEU A 181 1.37 30.18 -16.58
C LEU A 181 1.29 29.54 -15.18
N LYS A 182 0.29 29.93 -14.38
CA LYS A 182 0.17 29.53 -12.98
C LYS A 182 -0.87 28.44 -12.73
N SER A 183 -1.98 28.47 -13.48
CA SER A 183 -3.04 27.47 -13.33
C SER A 183 -3.91 27.40 -14.56
N ILE A 184 -4.58 26.26 -14.72
CA ILE A 184 -5.71 26.05 -15.62
C ILE A 184 -6.91 25.70 -14.74
N GLU A 185 -8.01 26.44 -14.87
CA GLU A 185 -9.29 26.10 -14.26
C GLU A 185 -10.11 25.33 -15.29
N ILE A 186 -10.71 24.22 -14.91
CA ILE A 186 -11.46 23.30 -15.80
C ILE A 186 -12.85 23.11 -15.23
N THR A 187 -13.83 23.06 -16.12
CA THR A 187 -15.19 22.61 -15.83
C THR A 187 -15.76 21.92 -17.06
N ALA A 188 -16.83 21.15 -16.88
CA ALA A 188 -17.60 20.51 -17.95
C ALA A 188 -19.10 20.77 -17.77
N ASP A 189 -19.89 20.70 -18.85
CA ASP A 189 -21.35 20.62 -18.76
C ASP A 189 -21.80 19.14 -18.68
N ASP A 190 -23.10 18.90 -18.66
CA ASP A 190 -23.71 17.56 -18.64
C ASP A 190 -24.21 17.08 -20.02
N LYS A 191 -23.70 17.68 -21.10
CA LYS A 191 -24.10 17.32 -22.45
C LYS A 191 -23.64 15.91 -22.79
N GLY A 192 -24.54 15.14 -23.41
CA GLY A 192 -24.23 13.77 -23.85
C GLY A 192 -24.59 12.67 -22.86
N ILE A 193 -24.28 11.41 -23.22
CA ILE A 193 -24.60 10.22 -22.42
C ILE A 193 -23.51 9.96 -21.36
N SER A 194 -22.27 10.35 -21.64
CA SER A 194 -21.11 10.18 -20.75
C SER A 194 -20.58 11.54 -20.30
N SER A 195 -21.13 12.07 -19.22
CA SER A 195 -20.82 13.43 -18.76
C SER A 195 -19.60 13.52 -17.85
N ASN A 196 -19.20 12.44 -17.19
CA ASN A 196 -17.97 12.41 -16.40
C ASN A 196 -16.74 12.17 -17.29
N TRP A 197 -15.66 12.87 -17.04
CA TRP A 197 -14.43 12.77 -17.81
C TRP A 197 -13.22 12.50 -16.91
N TYR A 198 -12.49 11.41 -17.17
CA TYR A 198 -11.25 11.14 -16.44
C TYR A 198 -10.07 11.77 -17.16
N LEU A 199 -9.62 12.92 -16.66
CA LEU A 199 -8.49 13.67 -17.21
C LEU A 199 -7.17 13.21 -16.58
N ASN A 200 -6.21 12.74 -17.39
CA ASN A 200 -4.87 12.45 -16.89
C ASN A 200 -4.05 13.73 -16.73
N ARG A 201 -3.91 14.51 -17.81
CA ARG A 201 -3.10 15.74 -17.79
C ARG A 201 -3.42 16.66 -18.94
N VAL A 202 -3.05 17.92 -18.76
CA VAL A 202 -2.97 18.93 -19.83
C VAL A 202 -1.52 19.39 -19.98
N VAL A 203 -1.03 19.50 -21.21
CA VAL A 203 0.29 20.07 -21.50
C VAL A 203 0.12 21.31 -22.38
N VAL A 204 0.75 22.41 -22.00
CA VAL A 204 0.75 23.68 -22.74
C VAL A 204 2.15 23.90 -23.30
N TYR A 205 2.25 23.92 -24.62
CA TYR A 205 3.50 24.14 -25.37
C TYR A 205 3.62 25.58 -25.85
N ASN A 206 4.81 25.97 -26.25
CA ASN A 206 5.15 27.30 -26.78
C ASN A 206 4.87 28.44 -25.78
N THR A 207 5.08 28.17 -24.50
CA THR A 207 4.93 29.24 -23.48
C THR A 207 6.05 30.29 -23.64
N PRO A 208 5.84 31.53 -23.18
CA PRO A 208 6.77 32.64 -23.38
C PRO A 208 8.20 32.39 -22.88
N ASN A 209 8.37 31.52 -21.90
CA ASN A 209 9.66 31.13 -21.33
C ASN A 209 10.33 29.95 -22.04
N GLY A 210 9.77 29.50 -23.20
CA GLY A 210 10.29 28.36 -23.97
C GLY A 210 10.14 26.99 -23.30
N ARG A 211 9.46 26.90 -22.16
CA ARG A 211 9.23 25.65 -21.43
C ARG A 211 7.81 25.16 -21.67
N ASN A 212 7.67 23.83 -21.73
CA ASN A 212 6.36 23.19 -21.70
C ASN A 212 5.87 23.16 -20.25
N HIS A 213 4.59 23.43 -20.02
CA HIS A 213 3.97 23.33 -18.70
C HIS A 213 3.03 22.14 -18.69
N THR A 214 3.31 21.16 -17.84
CA THR A 214 2.46 20.00 -17.61
C THR A 214 1.60 20.24 -16.37
N PHE A 215 0.31 20.01 -16.51
CA PHE A 215 -0.70 20.09 -15.48
C PHE A 215 -1.29 18.69 -15.26
N PRO A 216 -0.68 17.86 -14.42
CA PRO A 216 -1.22 16.54 -14.12
C PRO A 216 -2.47 16.68 -13.25
N PHE A 217 -3.47 15.79 -13.48
CA PHE A 217 -4.72 15.81 -12.73
C PHE A 217 -5.11 14.42 -12.20
N PHE A 218 -5.14 13.40 -13.08
CA PHE A 218 -5.46 12.00 -12.75
C PHE A 218 -6.71 11.86 -11.88
N ASN A 219 -7.79 12.52 -12.28
CA ASN A 219 -9.05 12.49 -11.56
C ASN A 219 -10.23 12.71 -12.52
N TRP A 220 -11.44 12.45 -12.00
CA TRP A 220 -12.68 12.70 -12.68
C TRP A 220 -13.03 14.21 -12.65
N VAL A 221 -13.35 14.74 -13.81
CA VAL A 221 -14.02 16.03 -13.98
C VAL A 221 -15.51 15.73 -14.05
N LYS A 222 -16.27 16.20 -13.06
CA LYS A 222 -17.72 16.04 -13.02
C LYS A 222 -18.41 17.27 -13.57
N PRO A 223 -19.61 17.13 -14.16
CA PRO A 223 -20.37 18.26 -14.66
C PRO A 223 -20.59 19.34 -13.60
N PHE A 224 -20.47 20.60 -14.02
CA PHE A 224 -20.68 21.80 -13.21
C PHE A 224 -19.76 21.97 -11.99
N GLU A 225 -18.79 21.08 -11.79
CA GLU A 225 -17.75 21.26 -10.79
C GLU A 225 -16.54 21.98 -11.41
N ASN A 226 -15.88 22.83 -10.61
CA ASN A 226 -14.69 23.57 -11.02
C ASN A 226 -13.44 22.97 -10.40
N TYR A 227 -12.43 22.71 -11.21
CA TYR A 227 -11.15 22.14 -10.80
C TYR A 227 -9.98 23.05 -11.19
N ILE A 228 -9.04 23.24 -10.29
CA ILE A 228 -7.84 24.05 -10.53
C ILE A 228 -6.64 23.13 -10.70
N LEU A 229 -6.09 23.09 -11.91
CA LEU A 229 -4.86 22.38 -12.23
C LEU A 229 -3.67 23.30 -12.01
N LEU A 230 -2.68 22.81 -11.29
CA LEU A 230 -1.43 23.53 -11.02
C LEU A 230 -0.27 22.91 -11.81
N PRO A 231 0.65 23.73 -12.36
CA PRO A 231 1.86 23.21 -13.01
C PRO A 231 2.85 22.70 -11.96
N ASN A 232 3.79 21.86 -12.41
CA ASN A 232 4.89 21.36 -11.57
C ASN A 232 4.47 20.52 -10.36
N LEU A 233 3.28 19.91 -10.41
CA LEU A 233 2.94 18.85 -9.48
C LEU A 233 3.72 17.58 -9.84
N SER A 234 4.05 16.81 -8.83
CA SER A 234 4.66 15.50 -8.98
C SER A 234 3.59 14.43 -9.08
N GLU A 235 3.77 13.51 -10.02
CA GLU A 235 2.99 12.29 -10.12
C GLU A 235 3.63 11.21 -9.26
N TYR A 236 2.81 10.53 -8.47
CA TYR A 236 3.18 9.35 -7.71
C TYR A 236 2.33 8.17 -8.16
N THR A 237 2.99 7.11 -8.62
CA THR A 237 2.34 5.84 -8.90
C THR A 237 2.42 5.00 -7.65
N VAL A 238 1.27 4.72 -7.03
CA VAL A 238 1.14 3.91 -5.82
C VAL A 238 0.68 2.53 -6.20
N LYS A 239 1.48 1.52 -5.88
CA LYS A 239 1.22 0.09 -6.12
C LYS A 239 1.00 -0.58 -4.77
N ILE A 240 -0.21 -1.07 -4.52
CA ILE A 240 -0.59 -1.73 -3.27
C ILE A 240 -0.73 -3.23 -3.53
N TYR A 241 -0.04 -4.01 -2.73
CA TYR A 241 -0.05 -5.47 -2.79
C TYR A 241 -0.84 -6.01 -1.60
N THR A 242 -2.01 -6.55 -1.85
CA THR A 242 -2.79 -7.31 -0.87
C THR A 242 -2.23 -8.72 -0.76
N GLY A 243 -2.15 -9.30 0.43
CA GLY A 243 -1.63 -10.64 0.64
C GLY A 243 -2.48 -11.72 0.01
N ASN A 244 -1.86 -12.84 -0.32
CA ASN A 244 -2.54 -14.00 -0.92
C ASN A 244 -2.82 -15.08 0.14
N VAL A 245 -3.44 -14.67 1.25
CA VAL A 245 -3.92 -15.58 2.30
C VAL A 245 -5.45 -15.50 2.38
N ALA A 246 -6.10 -16.57 2.82
CA ALA A 246 -7.56 -16.60 2.88
C ALA A 246 -8.10 -15.44 3.74
N GLY A 247 -9.06 -14.69 3.20
CA GLY A 247 -9.66 -13.51 3.84
C GLY A 247 -8.79 -12.26 3.85
N ALA A 248 -7.71 -12.22 3.04
CA ALA A 248 -6.78 -11.08 3.01
C ALA A 248 -7.36 -9.81 2.35
N GLY A 249 -8.39 -9.94 1.51
CA GLY A 249 -9.03 -8.80 0.85
C GLY A 249 -9.90 -7.97 1.78
N THR A 250 -10.26 -6.76 1.36
CA THR A 250 -11.18 -5.88 2.09
C THR A 250 -12.08 -5.08 1.14
N ASP A 251 -13.37 -4.95 1.52
CA ASP A 251 -14.34 -4.06 0.85
C ASP A 251 -14.40 -2.67 1.52
N ALA A 252 -13.59 -2.42 2.53
CA ALA A 252 -13.55 -1.16 3.25
C ALA A 252 -12.99 -0.01 2.41
N ASN A 253 -13.35 1.24 2.75
CA ASN A 253 -12.73 2.41 2.14
C ASN A 253 -11.30 2.61 2.67
N VAL A 254 -10.34 2.52 1.77
CA VAL A 254 -8.92 2.68 2.12
C VAL A 254 -8.47 4.12 1.87
N THR A 255 -7.75 4.67 2.83
CA THR A 255 -7.17 6.00 2.76
C THR A 255 -5.66 5.98 2.91
N LEU A 256 -4.98 6.90 2.22
CA LEU A 256 -3.51 6.99 2.20
C LEU A 256 -3.03 8.43 2.40
N VAL A 257 -1.98 8.61 3.19
CA VAL A 257 -1.20 9.85 3.31
C VAL A 257 0.26 9.54 2.98
N LEU A 258 0.84 10.32 2.08
CA LEU A 258 2.27 10.28 1.76
C LEU A 258 2.98 11.40 2.51
N GLU A 259 4.08 11.12 3.18
CA GLU A 259 4.91 12.09 3.90
C GLU A 259 6.38 11.97 3.46
N GLY A 260 6.94 13.07 3.03
CA GLY A 260 8.34 13.16 2.61
C GLY A 260 9.05 14.36 3.21
N THR A 261 10.31 14.57 2.79
CA THR A 261 11.18 15.64 3.33
C THR A 261 10.69 17.06 3.10
N LYS A 262 9.76 17.27 2.14
CA LYS A 262 9.23 18.61 1.78
C LYS A 262 7.77 18.81 2.16
N GLY A 263 7.13 17.84 2.81
CA GLY A 263 5.75 17.93 3.25
C GLY A 263 4.98 16.63 3.13
N LYS A 264 3.66 16.72 3.27
CA LYS A 264 2.74 15.59 3.18
C LYS A 264 1.52 15.90 2.35
N THR A 265 0.86 14.85 1.83
CA THR A 265 -0.46 14.96 1.18
C THR A 265 -1.56 15.16 2.22
N PRO A 266 -2.72 15.70 1.84
CA PRO A 266 -3.95 15.44 2.57
C PRO A 266 -4.25 13.93 2.58
N GLN A 267 -5.26 13.51 3.33
CA GLN A 267 -5.78 12.15 3.30
C GLN A 267 -6.46 11.89 1.95
N ILE A 268 -6.01 10.85 1.25
CA ILE A 268 -6.47 10.47 -0.09
C ILE A 268 -7.33 9.23 0.04
N LYS A 269 -8.53 9.24 -0.48
CA LYS A 269 -9.43 8.09 -0.53
C LYS A 269 -9.15 7.31 -1.81
N LEU A 270 -8.58 6.12 -1.69
CA LEU A 270 -8.11 5.36 -2.84
C LEU A 270 -9.25 4.75 -3.65
N ASN A 271 -10.33 4.31 -3.00
CA ASN A 271 -11.50 3.75 -3.68
C ASN A 271 -12.19 4.75 -4.64
N GLU A 272 -12.05 6.07 -4.38
CA GLU A 272 -12.61 7.12 -5.24
C GLU A 272 -11.77 7.36 -6.52
N LEU A 273 -10.53 6.86 -6.56
CA LEU A 273 -9.62 7.06 -7.70
C LEU A 273 -9.79 6.03 -8.82
N VAL A 274 -10.55 4.97 -8.60
CA VAL A 274 -10.73 3.87 -9.55
C VAL A 274 -12.19 3.44 -9.60
N SER A 275 -12.60 2.86 -10.72
CA SER A 275 -13.99 2.41 -10.96
C SER A 275 -14.18 0.89 -10.83
N LYS A 276 -13.17 0.15 -10.36
CA LYS A 276 -13.20 -1.31 -10.21
C LYS A 276 -13.13 -1.70 -8.74
N ASN A 277 -13.48 -2.95 -8.43
CA ASN A 277 -13.20 -3.54 -7.14
C ASN A 277 -11.69 -3.63 -6.92
N VAL A 278 -11.22 -3.24 -5.75
CA VAL A 278 -9.80 -3.16 -5.38
C VAL A 278 -9.58 -3.82 -4.02
N PHE A 279 -8.32 -4.15 -3.71
CA PHE A 279 -7.89 -4.76 -2.45
C PHE A 279 -8.37 -6.19 -2.24
N GLU A 280 -8.64 -6.93 -3.34
CA GLU A 280 -8.92 -8.35 -3.29
C GLU A 280 -7.71 -9.17 -2.84
N ALA A 281 -7.94 -10.37 -2.29
CA ALA A 281 -6.85 -11.26 -1.88
C ALA A 281 -5.91 -11.56 -3.06
N GLY A 282 -4.60 -11.32 -2.86
CA GLY A 282 -3.57 -11.51 -3.89
C GLY A 282 -3.51 -10.42 -4.96
N SER A 283 -4.32 -9.34 -4.87
CA SER A 283 -4.36 -8.28 -5.88
C SER A 283 -3.14 -7.37 -5.85
N LEU A 284 -2.85 -6.80 -7.01
CA LEU A 284 -2.01 -5.63 -7.20
C LEU A 284 -2.88 -4.48 -7.70
N ASP A 285 -3.08 -3.48 -6.88
CA ASP A 285 -3.85 -2.29 -7.22
C ASP A 285 -2.95 -1.08 -7.44
N ILE A 286 -3.19 -0.35 -8.53
CA ILE A 286 -2.35 0.76 -8.98
C ILE A 286 -3.17 2.05 -8.99
N PHE A 287 -2.68 3.06 -8.28
CA PHE A 287 -3.28 4.38 -8.18
C PHE A 287 -2.31 5.45 -8.66
N LYS A 288 -2.86 6.48 -9.31
CA LYS A 288 -2.13 7.70 -9.68
C LYS A 288 -2.50 8.82 -8.73
N ILE A 289 -1.51 9.39 -8.06
CA ILE A 289 -1.68 10.48 -7.10
C ILE A 289 -0.87 11.68 -7.57
N VAL A 290 -1.47 12.84 -7.53
CA VAL A 290 -0.82 14.11 -7.85
C VAL A 290 -0.71 14.97 -6.60
N SER A 291 0.48 15.47 -6.34
CA SER A 291 0.76 16.31 -5.19
C SER A 291 1.88 17.30 -5.49
N LYS A 292 2.07 18.28 -4.62
CA LYS A 292 3.32 19.03 -4.60
C LYS A 292 4.49 18.06 -4.42
N ASP A 293 5.68 18.45 -4.89
CA ASP A 293 6.88 17.67 -4.68
C ASP A 293 7.13 17.43 -3.18
N LEU A 294 6.99 16.18 -2.76
CA LEU A 294 7.20 15.77 -1.36
C LEU A 294 8.68 15.54 -1.01
N GLY A 295 9.59 15.63 -2.00
CA GLY A 295 10.99 15.28 -1.80
C GLY A 295 11.21 13.76 -1.73
N ASP A 296 12.05 13.31 -0.81
CA ASP A 296 12.21 11.88 -0.53
C ASP A 296 11.12 11.43 0.44
N LEU A 297 10.37 10.40 0.04
CA LEU A 297 9.33 9.84 0.90
C LEU A 297 9.97 9.13 2.09
N GLN A 298 9.48 9.42 3.27
CA GLN A 298 9.99 8.88 4.54
C GLN A 298 8.97 7.97 5.22
N LYS A 299 7.70 8.31 5.13
CA LYS A 299 6.62 7.63 5.82
C LYS A 299 5.33 7.67 5.00
N ILE A 300 4.54 6.63 5.12
CA ILE A 300 3.15 6.61 4.68
C ILE A 300 2.25 6.28 5.87
N THR A 301 1.02 6.78 5.82
CA THR A 301 -0.05 6.36 6.71
C THR A 301 -1.17 5.77 5.86
N ILE A 302 -1.51 4.51 6.09
CA ILE A 302 -2.61 3.82 5.43
C ILE A 302 -3.65 3.40 6.46
N ALA A 303 -4.92 3.54 6.13
CA ALA A 303 -6.02 3.19 7.02
C ALA A 303 -7.25 2.76 6.22
N HIS A 304 -8.16 1.99 6.86
CA HIS A 304 -9.47 1.67 6.32
C HIS A 304 -10.58 1.92 7.36
N ASP A 305 -11.82 2.06 6.91
CA ASP A 305 -12.95 2.52 7.73
C ASP A 305 -13.78 1.39 8.37
N GLU A 306 -13.52 0.13 8.03
CA GLU A 306 -14.21 -1.06 8.54
C GLU A 306 -15.74 -0.93 8.60
N LYS A 307 -16.38 -0.86 7.46
CA LYS A 307 -17.85 -0.76 7.38
C LYS A 307 -18.58 -2.06 7.64
N TRP A 308 -17.92 -3.21 7.49
CA TRP A 308 -18.54 -4.53 7.50
C TRP A 308 -17.92 -5.47 8.53
N LEU A 309 -18.66 -6.51 8.94
CA LEU A 309 -18.13 -7.63 9.72
C LEU A 309 -17.15 -8.44 8.86
N ALA A 310 -15.91 -8.61 9.33
CA ALA A 310 -14.79 -9.28 8.64
C ALA A 310 -14.02 -8.44 7.61
N ASP A 311 -13.93 -7.14 7.80
CA ASP A 311 -13.16 -6.21 6.94
C ASP A 311 -11.64 -6.21 7.22
N GLY A 312 -11.11 -7.24 7.88
CA GLY A 312 -9.67 -7.38 8.10
C GLY A 312 -8.92 -7.45 6.78
N TRP A 313 -7.91 -6.60 6.61
CA TRP A 313 -7.09 -6.50 5.40
C TRP A 313 -5.65 -6.91 5.66
N TYR A 314 -5.14 -7.90 4.93
CA TYR A 314 -3.72 -8.25 5.01
C TYR A 314 -2.91 -7.51 3.96
N LEU A 315 -2.24 -6.46 4.39
CA LEU A 315 -1.38 -5.65 3.54
C LEU A 315 0.03 -6.24 3.46
N ASN A 316 0.50 -6.61 2.26
CA ASN A 316 1.87 -7.06 2.05
C ASN A 316 2.84 -5.90 2.05
N LYS A 317 2.74 -5.03 1.05
CA LYS A 317 3.62 -3.87 0.87
C LYS A 317 2.99 -2.81 -0.01
N ILE A 318 3.55 -1.63 0.04
CA ILE A 318 3.23 -0.54 -0.88
C ILE A 318 4.52 -0.09 -1.57
N ILE A 319 4.48 0.01 -2.89
CA ILE A 319 5.56 0.58 -3.69
C ILE A 319 5.07 1.91 -4.26
N ILE A 320 5.87 2.96 -4.10
CA ILE A 320 5.56 4.27 -4.63
C ILE A 320 6.68 4.68 -5.59
N GLU A 321 6.31 5.06 -6.80
CA GLU A 321 7.22 5.50 -7.83
C GLU A 321 6.91 6.95 -8.20
N ASN A 322 7.95 7.76 -8.39
CA ASN A 322 7.86 9.08 -9.01
C ASN A 322 8.57 9.02 -10.36
N PRO A 323 7.84 8.81 -11.48
CA PRO A 323 8.44 8.64 -12.81
C PRO A 323 9.22 9.87 -13.26
N ASN A 324 8.76 11.07 -12.89
CA ASN A 324 9.40 12.33 -13.31
C ASN A 324 10.79 12.53 -12.67
N LYS A 325 11.06 11.83 -11.56
CA LYS A 325 12.34 11.90 -10.82
C LYS A 325 13.12 10.61 -10.83
N ASN A 326 12.60 9.57 -11.50
CA ASN A 326 13.16 8.21 -11.48
C ASN A 326 13.44 7.71 -10.05
N LYS A 327 12.50 7.96 -9.12
CA LYS A 327 12.59 7.52 -7.73
C LYS A 327 11.55 6.46 -7.42
N LYS A 328 11.95 5.50 -6.57
CA LYS A 328 11.11 4.41 -6.09
C LYS A 328 11.36 4.20 -4.61
N TRP A 329 10.27 4.04 -3.86
CA TRP A 329 10.28 3.72 -2.42
C TRP A 329 9.43 2.49 -2.17
N GLU A 330 9.86 1.63 -1.27
CA GLU A 330 9.12 0.47 -0.82
C GLU A 330 8.78 0.61 0.67
N PHE A 331 7.53 0.33 1.00
CA PHE A 331 6.96 0.38 2.34
C PHE A 331 6.41 -1.00 2.69
N PRO A 332 7.24 -1.87 3.26
CA PRO A 332 6.83 -3.21 3.63
C PRO A 332 5.93 -3.18 4.87
N ALA A 333 4.82 -3.91 4.83
CA ALA A 333 3.84 -4.01 5.92
C ALA A 333 3.76 -5.43 6.50
N TYR A 334 3.43 -6.42 5.66
CA TYR A 334 3.26 -7.84 6.00
C TYR A 334 2.46 -8.05 7.30
N THR A 335 1.31 -7.39 7.40
CA THR A 335 0.48 -7.40 8.60
C THR A 335 -0.99 -7.23 8.29
N TRP A 336 -1.85 -7.66 9.22
CA TRP A 336 -3.28 -7.37 9.18
C TRP A 336 -3.55 -5.94 9.67
N LEU A 337 -4.46 -5.27 8.98
CA LEU A 337 -5.20 -4.11 9.47
C LEU A 337 -6.58 -4.64 9.86
N ASP A 338 -6.90 -4.66 11.17
CA ASP A 338 -8.12 -5.25 11.71
C ASP A 338 -8.40 -4.67 13.11
N LYS A 339 -9.68 -4.45 13.47
CA LYS A 339 -10.12 -4.00 14.80
C LYS A 339 -9.83 -5.01 15.92
N SER A 340 -9.86 -6.31 15.61
CA SER A 340 -9.57 -7.36 16.59
C SER A 340 -8.11 -7.32 17.06
N GLU A 341 -7.22 -6.72 16.27
CA GLU A 341 -5.83 -6.48 16.63
C GLU A 341 -5.63 -5.19 17.44
N VAL A 342 -5.84 -5.24 18.75
CA VAL A 342 -5.64 -4.08 19.65
C VAL A 342 -4.16 -3.71 19.82
N PRO A 343 -3.80 -2.41 19.78
CA PRO A 343 -4.70 -1.28 19.84
C PRO A 343 -5.10 -0.81 18.44
N ASN A 344 -6.39 -1.00 18.10
CA ASN A 344 -7.09 -0.42 16.96
C ASN A 344 -6.25 -0.27 15.66
N LYS A 345 -5.95 -1.37 14.99
CA LYS A 345 -5.05 -1.37 13.84
C LYS A 345 -5.76 -1.24 12.50
N THR A 346 -6.79 -0.45 12.42
CA THR A 346 -7.33 0.00 11.12
C THR A 346 -6.45 1.05 10.46
N LYS A 347 -5.39 1.47 11.17
CA LYS A 347 -4.42 2.47 10.73
C LYS A 347 -3.00 1.98 10.97
N LEU A 348 -2.15 2.11 9.96
CA LEU A 348 -0.74 1.72 10.00
C LEU A 348 0.14 2.86 9.48
N GLU A 349 1.18 3.21 10.22
CA GLU A 349 2.27 4.07 9.77
C GLU A 349 3.46 3.19 9.38
N ILE A 350 3.96 3.36 8.15
CA ILE A 350 5.06 2.57 7.60
C ILE A 350 6.15 3.52 7.14
N THR A 351 7.38 3.22 7.50
CA THR A 351 8.57 3.96 7.04
C THR A 351 9.32 3.17 5.97
N THR A 352 10.19 3.83 5.23
CA THR A 352 11.06 3.22 4.21
C THR A 352 12.20 2.37 4.79
N SER A 353 12.26 2.19 6.11
CA SER A 353 13.28 1.36 6.75
C SER A 353 13.12 -0.11 6.35
N LYS A 354 14.25 -0.77 6.05
CA LYS A 354 14.27 -2.22 5.79
C LYS A 354 13.63 -2.97 6.97
N ILE A 355 12.71 -3.89 6.69
CA ILE A 355 12.31 -4.88 7.69
C ILE A 355 13.55 -5.69 8.03
N ILE A 356 13.87 -5.77 9.32
CA ILE A 356 14.86 -6.72 9.82
C ILE A 356 14.12 -8.05 10.00
N PRO A 357 14.45 -9.10 9.20
CA PRO A 357 13.76 -10.37 9.30
C PRO A 357 13.95 -10.99 10.70
N ARG A 358 12.85 -11.48 11.27
CA ARG A 358 12.86 -12.11 12.59
C ARG A 358 13.52 -13.49 12.54
N PRO A 359 14.33 -13.88 13.54
CA PRO A 359 14.77 -15.25 13.70
C PRO A 359 13.59 -16.20 13.88
N PHE A 360 13.56 -17.27 13.11
CA PHE A 360 12.50 -18.27 13.11
C PHE A 360 13.06 -19.67 13.32
N TYR A 361 12.35 -20.49 14.11
CA TYR A 361 12.74 -21.85 14.44
C TYR A 361 11.86 -22.84 13.67
N VAL A 362 12.46 -23.57 12.72
CA VAL A 362 11.87 -24.74 12.06
C VAL A 362 12.21 -25.94 12.94
N ILE A 363 11.23 -26.39 13.73
CA ILE A 363 11.46 -27.37 14.79
C ILE A 363 10.97 -28.75 14.32
N ALA A 364 11.86 -29.70 14.16
CA ALA A 364 11.48 -31.07 13.80
C ALA A 364 10.86 -31.80 14.99
N HIS A 365 9.76 -32.53 14.76
CA HIS A 365 8.93 -33.21 15.74
C HIS A 365 9.41 -34.65 16.04
N MET A 366 9.31 -35.08 17.32
CA MET A 366 9.60 -36.44 17.79
C MET A 366 10.97 -36.98 17.32
N VAL A 367 12.01 -36.18 17.46
CA VAL A 367 13.38 -36.55 17.07
C VAL A 367 14.05 -37.30 18.21
N ASN A 368 13.71 -38.58 18.35
CA ASN A 368 14.01 -39.42 19.53
C ASN A 368 15.24 -40.34 19.36
N THR A 369 15.89 -40.30 18.21
CA THR A 369 17.14 -41.02 17.95
C THR A 369 18.16 -40.14 17.25
N PRO A 370 19.47 -40.40 17.38
CA PRO A 370 20.51 -39.61 16.70
C PRO A 370 20.35 -39.61 15.17
N SER A 371 19.93 -40.71 14.56
CA SER A 371 19.68 -40.80 13.11
C SER A 371 18.55 -39.84 12.67
N TYR A 372 17.48 -39.71 13.46
CA TYR A 372 16.41 -38.75 13.17
C TYR A 372 16.84 -37.29 13.37
N VAL A 373 17.79 -37.02 14.28
CA VAL A 373 18.41 -35.69 14.40
C VAL A 373 19.11 -35.34 13.10
N GLU A 374 19.95 -36.24 12.58
CA GLU A 374 20.69 -36.00 11.35
C GLU A 374 19.76 -35.83 10.15
N GLU A 375 18.78 -36.71 9.99
CA GLU A 375 17.75 -36.59 8.95
C GLU A 375 17.01 -35.24 9.01
N ALA A 376 16.56 -34.81 10.18
CA ALA A 376 15.83 -33.55 10.36
C ALA A 376 16.69 -32.32 10.00
N LEU A 377 17.97 -32.34 10.36
CA LEU A 377 18.91 -31.27 10.04
C LEU A 377 19.25 -31.23 8.53
N ASP A 378 19.38 -32.41 7.90
CA ASP A 378 19.55 -32.52 6.45
C ASP A 378 18.32 -32.03 5.67
N MET A 379 17.12 -32.16 6.23
CA MET A 379 15.89 -31.59 5.71
C MET A 379 15.77 -30.07 5.95
N GLY A 380 16.77 -29.43 6.61
CA GLY A 380 16.86 -27.99 6.83
C GLY A 380 16.19 -27.49 8.11
N ALA A 381 15.83 -28.36 9.06
CA ALA A 381 15.46 -27.92 10.40
C ALA A 381 16.65 -27.22 11.09
N ASN A 382 16.37 -26.18 11.86
CA ASN A 382 17.39 -25.53 12.69
C ASN A 382 17.16 -25.71 14.20
N ALA A 383 16.15 -26.48 14.53
CA ALA A 383 15.80 -26.87 15.89
C ALA A 383 15.13 -28.26 15.89
N ILE A 384 15.17 -28.95 17.02
CA ILE A 384 14.51 -30.23 17.22
C ILE A 384 13.66 -30.22 18.49
N GLU A 385 12.60 -31.01 18.49
CA GLU A 385 11.87 -31.39 19.68
C GLU A 385 12.07 -32.89 19.91
N CYS A 386 12.38 -33.29 21.15
CA CYS A 386 12.52 -34.71 21.54
C CYS A 386 11.82 -34.96 22.88
N ASP A 387 11.24 -36.17 22.97
CA ASP A 387 10.44 -36.57 24.11
C ASP A 387 11.32 -37.15 25.23
N ILE A 388 11.12 -36.70 26.46
CA ILE A 388 11.85 -37.16 27.62
C ILE A 388 10.89 -37.91 28.57
N THR A 389 11.12 -39.18 28.74
CA THR A 389 10.34 -40.01 29.67
C THR A 389 11.19 -40.34 30.91
N PRO A 390 10.89 -39.73 32.06
CA PRO A 390 11.52 -40.05 33.33
C PRO A 390 11.06 -41.43 33.84
N ARG A 391 11.98 -42.19 34.42
CA ARG A 391 11.73 -43.45 35.10
C ARG A 391 12.20 -43.36 36.54
N LEU A 392 11.27 -43.38 37.49
CA LEU A 392 11.60 -43.47 38.91
C LEU A 392 12.17 -44.85 39.23
N GLN A 393 13.37 -44.87 39.80
CA GLN A 393 14.07 -46.10 40.17
C GLN A 393 13.71 -46.52 41.60
N PRO A 394 13.94 -47.80 41.99
CA PRO A 394 13.67 -48.29 43.34
C PRO A 394 14.42 -47.54 44.44
N ASP A 395 15.59 -47.01 44.16
CA ASP A 395 16.43 -46.21 45.07
C ASP A 395 15.94 -44.74 45.19
N GLY A 396 14.88 -44.40 44.47
CA GLY A 396 14.30 -43.07 44.45
C GLY A 396 14.98 -42.09 43.48
N SER A 397 16.01 -42.50 42.75
CA SER A 397 16.65 -41.73 41.69
C SER A 397 15.80 -41.74 40.40
N PHE A 398 16.20 -40.93 39.42
CA PHE A 398 15.56 -40.90 38.12
C PHE A 398 16.54 -41.30 37.02
N ARG A 399 16.11 -42.23 36.14
CA ARG A 399 16.71 -42.50 34.83
C ARG A 399 15.85 -41.80 33.77
N PHE A 400 16.46 -41.26 32.75
CA PHE A 400 15.76 -40.55 31.66
C PHE A 400 16.00 -41.30 30.35
N GLU A 401 14.92 -41.44 29.59
CA GLU A 401 14.92 -42.07 28.29
C GLU A 401 14.38 -41.06 27.26
N VAL A 402 14.96 -41.04 26.06
CA VAL A 402 14.38 -40.29 24.92
C VAL A 402 13.35 -41.21 24.27
N PHE A 403 12.08 -40.98 24.58
CA PHE A 403 10.98 -41.87 24.21
C PHE A 403 9.63 -41.17 24.35
N HIS A 404 8.81 -41.19 23.28
CA HIS A 404 7.47 -40.60 23.31
C HIS A 404 6.47 -41.48 24.11
N GLY A 405 6.46 -42.80 23.88
CA GLY A 405 5.49 -43.71 24.46
C GLY A 405 4.46 -44.18 23.44
N PHE A 406 3.79 -45.30 23.78
CA PHE A 406 2.78 -45.93 22.93
C PHE A 406 1.50 -45.06 22.81
N ARG A 407 1.47 -44.09 21.87
CA ARG A 407 0.25 -43.59 21.25
C ARG A 407 0.56 -43.40 19.77
N PRO A 408 -0.12 -44.18 18.88
CA PRO A 408 0.02 -43.91 17.45
C PRO A 408 -0.64 -42.56 17.16
N ASP A 409 0.17 -41.56 16.84
CA ASP A 409 -0.33 -40.41 16.13
C ASP A 409 -0.51 -40.86 14.68
N PHE A 410 -1.79 -41.09 14.30
CA PHE A 410 -2.15 -41.46 12.95
C PHE A 410 -2.14 -40.22 12.05
N ASP A 411 -1.05 -40.02 11.32
CA ASP A 411 -1.06 -39.21 10.11
C ASP A 411 -0.83 -40.15 8.92
N PRO A 412 -1.83 -40.34 8.04
CA PRO A 412 -1.71 -41.25 6.89
C PRO A 412 -0.60 -40.88 5.92
N ASP A 413 -0.16 -39.62 5.91
CA ASP A 413 0.85 -39.11 4.99
C ASP A 413 2.29 -39.18 5.51
N SER A 414 2.49 -39.62 6.76
CA SER A 414 3.82 -39.73 7.36
C SER A 414 4.16 -41.18 7.73
N ILE A 415 4.77 -41.88 6.79
CA ILE A 415 5.20 -43.28 6.91
C ILE A 415 6.14 -43.51 8.11
N ASN A 416 6.85 -42.48 8.59
CA ASN A 416 7.86 -42.57 9.64
C ASN A 416 7.40 -42.16 11.04
N LEU A 417 6.18 -41.62 11.24
CA LEU A 417 5.72 -41.14 12.56
C LEU A 417 5.52 -42.31 13.54
N MET A 418 5.05 -43.43 13.05
CA MET A 418 4.83 -44.62 13.89
C MET A 418 6.17 -45.22 14.39
N GLU A 419 7.18 -45.23 13.54
CA GLU A 419 8.54 -45.66 13.91
C GLU A 419 9.19 -44.69 14.90
N ARG A 420 9.03 -43.37 14.69
CA ARG A 420 9.54 -42.34 15.60
C ARG A 420 8.88 -42.39 16.98
N SER A 421 7.58 -42.70 17.07
CA SER A 421 6.86 -42.77 18.34
C SER A 421 7.29 -43.94 19.23
N VAL A 422 7.76 -45.03 18.66
CA VAL A 422 8.24 -46.22 19.38
C VAL A 422 9.76 -46.26 19.53
N ALA A 423 10.47 -45.37 18.84
CA ALA A 423 11.92 -45.27 18.96
C ALA A 423 12.34 -44.84 20.37
N LYS A 424 13.35 -45.51 20.91
CA LYS A 424 13.82 -45.33 22.28
C LYS A 424 15.34 -45.30 22.31
N THR A 425 15.88 -44.28 22.97
CA THR A 425 17.33 -44.16 23.18
C THR A 425 17.61 -43.80 24.65
N ASP A 426 18.69 -44.29 25.21
CA ASP A 426 19.16 -43.81 26.52
C ASP A 426 19.58 -42.34 26.41
N LEU A 427 19.24 -41.52 27.40
CA LEU A 427 19.51 -40.09 27.33
C LEU A 427 21.01 -39.74 27.24
N LEU A 428 21.88 -40.52 27.89
CA LEU A 428 23.32 -40.26 27.85
C LEU A 428 23.90 -40.60 26.49
N GLU A 429 23.50 -41.74 25.92
CA GLU A 429 23.85 -42.14 24.56
C GLU A 429 23.39 -41.10 23.54
N PHE A 430 22.15 -40.63 23.66
CA PHE A 430 21.59 -39.56 22.82
C PHE A 430 22.43 -38.28 22.92
N PHE A 431 22.88 -37.89 24.11
CA PHE A 431 23.69 -36.69 24.29
C PHE A 431 25.10 -36.83 23.72
N ASP A 432 25.71 -37.98 23.80
CA ASP A 432 27.04 -38.24 23.24
C ASP A 432 27.01 -38.09 21.71
N GLU A 433 26.03 -38.66 21.05
CA GLU A 433 25.81 -38.51 19.61
C GLU A 433 25.49 -37.05 19.21
N LEU A 434 24.61 -36.38 19.95
CA LEU A 434 24.29 -34.95 19.73
C LEU A 434 25.54 -34.09 19.81
N ASN A 435 26.44 -34.34 20.74
CA ASN A 435 27.68 -33.58 20.87
C ASN A 435 28.56 -33.66 19.61
N GLY A 436 28.53 -34.78 18.90
CA GLY A 436 29.14 -34.95 17.57
C GLY A 436 28.47 -34.10 16.49
N LEU A 437 27.15 -34.12 16.43
CA LEU A 437 26.36 -33.41 15.43
C LEU A 437 26.45 -31.86 15.56
N PHE A 438 26.67 -31.34 16.74
CA PHE A 438 26.84 -29.87 16.91
C PHE A 438 27.94 -29.26 16.06
N LYS A 439 29.00 -29.99 15.78
CA LYS A 439 30.10 -29.54 14.91
C LYS A 439 29.73 -29.67 13.43
N LYS A 440 29.06 -30.78 13.08
CA LYS A 440 28.66 -31.08 11.70
C LYS A 440 27.62 -30.09 11.18
N TYR A 441 26.67 -29.66 12.03
CA TYR A 441 25.55 -28.81 11.67
C TYR A 441 25.62 -27.44 12.37
N PRO A 442 26.27 -26.42 11.77
CA PRO A 442 26.42 -25.09 12.36
C PRO A 442 25.10 -24.34 12.53
N ASP A 443 24.09 -24.69 11.73
CA ASP A 443 22.76 -24.07 11.77
C ASP A 443 21.82 -24.70 12.80
N PHE A 444 22.23 -25.78 13.47
CA PHE A 444 21.48 -26.35 14.59
C PHE A 444 21.58 -25.44 15.82
N THR A 445 20.44 -24.93 16.32
CA THR A 445 20.41 -23.82 17.29
C THR A 445 19.71 -24.12 18.61
N LEU A 446 18.69 -25.00 18.59
CA LEU A 446 17.78 -25.16 19.72
C LEU A 446 17.30 -26.61 19.84
N ILE A 447 17.15 -27.07 21.09
CA ILE A 447 16.51 -28.31 21.45
C ILE A 447 15.35 -28.03 22.39
N ILE A 448 14.15 -28.54 22.09
CA ILE A 448 13.02 -28.59 23.01
C ILE A 448 12.94 -29.98 23.61
N PHE A 449 13.08 -30.10 24.91
CA PHE A 449 12.87 -31.35 25.66
C PHE A 449 11.44 -31.39 26.15
N ASP A 450 10.58 -32.19 25.53
CA ASP A 450 9.19 -32.38 25.94
C ASP A 450 9.11 -33.47 27.03
N ASN A 451 8.90 -33.05 28.27
CA ASN A 451 8.96 -33.93 29.43
C ASN A 451 7.61 -34.61 29.67
N LYS A 452 7.54 -35.92 29.45
CA LYS A 452 6.36 -36.79 29.65
C LYS A 452 6.16 -37.14 31.12
N LEU A 453 5.58 -36.23 31.90
CA LEU A 453 5.51 -36.28 33.37
C LEU A 453 4.27 -36.99 33.94
N ALA A 454 3.33 -37.45 33.13
CA ALA A 454 2.02 -37.94 33.59
C ALA A 454 2.12 -39.11 34.62
N LYS A 455 3.21 -39.92 34.57
CA LYS A 455 3.42 -41.02 35.50
C LYS A 455 4.26 -40.66 36.73
N ILE A 456 4.68 -39.41 36.89
CA ILE A 456 5.53 -38.99 38.00
C ILE A 456 4.63 -38.39 39.12
N PRO A 457 4.74 -38.93 40.35
CA PRO A 457 4.02 -38.38 41.48
C PRO A 457 4.33 -36.90 41.69
N LYS A 458 3.30 -36.09 42.00
CA LYS A 458 3.47 -34.65 42.20
C LYS A 458 4.54 -34.29 43.25
N SER A 459 4.66 -35.09 44.31
CA SER A 459 5.68 -34.95 45.36
C SER A 459 7.11 -35.17 44.88
N LYS A 460 7.29 -35.83 43.73
CA LYS A 460 8.59 -36.15 43.14
C LYS A 460 8.98 -35.23 41.97
N LEU A 461 8.12 -34.35 41.54
CA LEU A 461 8.35 -33.47 40.38
C LEU A 461 9.59 -32.57 40.56
N GLU A 462 9.79 -31.97 41.74
CA GLU A 462 10.99 -31.11 41.98
C GLU A 462 12.27 -31.96 41.90
N GLN A 463 12.29 -33.13 42.47
CA GLN A 463 13.44 -34.05 42.42
C GLN A 463 13.71 -34.50 40.97
N CYS A 464 12.66 -34.83 40.22
CA CYS A 464 12.76 -35.19 38.81
C CYS A 464 13.35 -34.06 37.96
N GLY A 465 12.85 -32.84 38.11
CA GLY A 465 13.35 -31.66 37.39
C GLY A 465 14.81 -31.35 37.74
N SER A 466 15.18 -31.46 39.01
CA SER A 466 16.55 -31.30 39.46
C SER A 466 17.50 -32.34 38.81
N GLY A 467 17.12 -33.60 38.84
CA GLY A 467 17.92 -34.69 38.22
C GLY A 467 18.06 -34.53 36.71
N PHE A 468 16.98 -34.11 36.01
CA PHE A 468 17.03 -33.87 34.57
C PHE A 468 18.00 -32.76 34.20
N VAL A 469 17.88 -31.59 34.83
CA VAL A 469 18.73 -30.44 34.52
C VAL A 469 20.20 -30.71 34.88
N GLU A 470 20.45 -31.50 35.92
CA GLU A 470 21.78 -31.91 36.28
C GLU A 470 22.39 -32.79 35.18
N THR A 471 21.64 -33.78 34.69
CA THR A 471 22.04 -34.65 33.56
C THR A 471 22.33 -33.83 32.30
N VAL A 472 21.43 -32.88 31.94
CA VAL A 472 21.62 -31.99 30.78
C VAL A 472 22.87 -31.12 30.92
N THR A 473 23.09 -30.52 32.08
CA THR A 473 24.20 -29.56 32.26
C THR A 473 25.56 -30.24 32.39
N ARG A 474 25.60 -31.51 32.78
CA ARG A 474 26.83 -32.30 32.84
C ARG A 474 27.25 -32.85 31.49
N ASN A 475 26.31 -33.30 30.68
CA ASN A 475 26.60 -34.14 29.53
C ASN A 475 26.48 -33.42 28.18
N LEU A 476 25.67 -32.38 28.05
CA LEU A 476 25.57 -31.58 26.82
C LEU A 476 26.63 -30.49 26.77
N GLN A 477 27.49 -30.53 25.75
CA GLN A 477 28.52 -29.52 25.50
C GLN A 477 27.97 -28.25 24.81
N PHE A 478 26.62 -28.09 24.75
CA PHE A 478 25.98 -26.95 24.06
C PHE A 478 26.41 -25.61 24.62
N LEU A 479 26.83 -25.51 25.89
CA LEU A 479 27.36 -24.29 26.50
C LEU A 479 28.53 -23.69 25.71
N ASN A 480 29.36 -24.54 25.12
CA ASN A 480 30.52 -24.14 24.34
C ASN A 480 30.19 -23.96 22.85
N ASN A 481 29.13 -24.57 22.37
CA ASN A 481 28.75 -24.60 20.97
C ASN A 481 27.63 -23.58 20.61
N GLY A 482 27.10 -22.83 21.59
CA GLY A 482 26.09 -21.81 21.37
C GLY A 482 24.65 -22.32 21.22
N ILE A 483 24.43 -23.63 21.30
CA ILE A 483 23.08 -24.24 21.24
C ILE A 483 22.35 -23.99 22.56
N LYS A 484 21.04 -23.84 22.49
CA LYS A 484 20.14 -23.58 23.61
C LYS A 484 19.16 -24.72 23.78
N CYS A 485 18.55 -24.83 24.98
CA CYS A 485 17.44 -25.74 25.15
C CYS A 485 16.26 -25.11 25.89
N VAL A 486 15.07 -25.68 25.67
CA VAL A 486 13.84 -25.34 26.39
C VAL A 486 13.35 -26.61 27.08
N LEU A 487 13.12 -26.53 28.39
CA LEU A 487 12.50 -27.59 29.17
C LEU A 487 10.99 -27.37 29.12
N SER A 488 10.29 -28.17 28.30
CA SER A 488 8.86 -28.10 28.09
C SER A 488 8.14 -29.04 29.04
N VAL A 489 7.02 -28.56 29.60
CA VAL A 489 6.08 -29.38 30.38
C VAL A 489 4.65 -29.07 29.90
N PRO A 490 3.69 -30.04 29.99
CA PRO A 490 2.34 -29.83 29.44
C PRO A 490 1.61 -28.63 30.04
N GLY A 491 1.72 -28.36 31.32
CA GLY A 491 1.00 -27.27 31.97
C GLY A 491 1.46 -26.94 33.38
N SER A 492 0.76 -26.02 34.01
CA SER A 492 1.09 -25.49 35.34
C SER A 492 0.99 -26.52 36.47
N GLU A 493 0.28 -27.61 36.28
CA GLU A 493 0.22 -28.73 37.22
C GLU A 493 1.58 -29.42 37.41
N TYR A 494 2.48 -29.30 36.41
CA TYR A 494 3.85 -29.83 36.46
C TYR A 494 4.89 -28.77 36.86
N VAL A 495 4.47 -27.64 37.40
CA VAL A 495 5.36 -26.55 37.82
C VAL A 495 6.45 -26.99 38.81
N GLY A 496 6.21 -28.06 39.58
CA GLY A 496 7.20 -28.66 40.46
C GLY A 496 8.47 -29.07 39.72
N PHE A 497 8.36 -29.69 38.53
CA PHE A 497 9.50 -30.02 37.70
C PHE A 497 10.32 -28.78 37.33
N VAL A 498 9.65 -27.73 36.83
CA VAL A 498 10.31 -26.46 36.45
C VAL A 498 11.01 -25.81 37.64
N LYS A 499 10.39 -25.82 38.84
CA LYS A 499 10.99 -25.31 40.08
C LYS A 499 12.26 -26.09 40.45
N GLY A 500 12.20 -27.42 40.41
CA GLY A 500 13.34 -28.29 40.69
C GLY A 500 14.52 -28.03 39.74
N ALA A 501 14.22 -27.98 38.45
CA ALA A 501 15.21 -27.63 37.42
C ALA A 501 15.83 -26.24 37.67
N TYR A 502 15.02 -25.23 37.91
CA TYR A 502 15.49 -23.83 38.10
C TYR A 502 16.38 -23.68 39.34
N LYS A 503 16.10 -24.37 40.44
CA LYS A 503 16.92 -24.34 41.67
C LYS A 503 18.37 -24.76 41.43
N LEU A 504 18.59 -25.73 40.53
CA LEU A 504 19.93 -26.24 40.24
C LEU A 504 20.65 -25.52 39.11
N ILE A 505 19.98 -24.74 38.29
CA ILE A 505 20.61 -24.01 37.20
C ILE A 505 21.50 -22.92 37.75
N LYS A 506 22.83 -23.08 37.59
CA LYS A 506 23.80 -22.03 37.89
C LYS A 506 23.62 -20.84 36.98
N LYS A 507 23.92 -19.59 37.45
CA LYS A 507 23.79 -18.35 36.65
C LYS A 507 24.42 -18.45 35.26
N LYS A 508 25.56 -19.15 35.12
CA LYS A 508 26.25 -19.34 33.83
C LYS A 508 25.45 -20.16 32.82
N HIS A 509 24.54 -21.02 33.26
CA HIS A 509 23.71 -21.88 32.41
C HIS A 509 22.35 -21.26 32.06
N LEU A 510 21.88 -20.26 32.82
CA LEU A 510 20.61 -19.57 32.55
C LEU A 510 20.54 -18.96 31.16
N LYS A 511 21.64 -18.51 30.58
CA LYS A 511 21.69 -17.99 29.22
C LYS A 511 21.43 -19.04 28.13
N ASN A 512 21.42 -20.33 28.49
CA ASN A 512 21.30 -21.46 27.58
C ASN A 512 20.03 -22.28 27.77
N ILE A 513 19.28 -22.06 28.87
CA ILE A 513 18.12 -22.89 29.23
C ILE A 513 16.88 -22.01 29.40
N GLY A 514 15.80 -22.39 28.74
CA GLY A 514 14.47 -21.81 28.87
C GLY A 514 13.45 -22.79 29.40
N PHE A 515 12.24 -22.33 29.63
CA PHE A 515 11.13 -23.11 30.15
C PHE A 515 9.87 -22.82 29.36
N ASP A 516 8.97 -23.81 29.28
CA ASP A 516 7.74 -23.71 28.52
C ASP A 516 6.60 -24.50 29.15
N PHE A 517 5.35 -24.02 28.89
CA PHE A 517 4.11 -24.78 29.07
C PHE A 517 3.46 -24.96 27.70
N SER A 518 3.42 -26.21 27.22
CA SER A 518 3.10 -26.49 25.81
C SER A 518 1.63 -26.79 25.53
N GLU A 519 0.81 -27.10 26.52
CA GLU A 519 -0.59 -27.52 26.33
C GLU A 519 -1.60 -26.58 27.00
N GLU A 520 -1.15 -25.64 27.79
CA GLU A 520 -1.99 -24.74 28.57
C GLU A 520 -2.41 -23.50 27.77
N ASN A 521 -3.63 -22.99 28.01
CA ASN A 521 -4.03 -21.74 27.37
C ASN A 521 -3.19 -20.55 27.86
N ILE A 522 -3.10 -19.51 27.04
CA ILE A 522 -2.23 -18.37 27.30
C ILE A 522 -2.55 -17.61 28.59
N TYR A 523 -3.79 -17.61 29.04
CA TYR A 523 -4.18 -16.88 30.28
C TYR A 523 -3.69 -17.57 31.52
N ASP A 524 -3.87 -18.89 31.60
CA ASP A 524 -3.46 -19.70 32.74
C ASP A 524 -1.93 -19.76 32.82
N SER A 525 -1.25 -19.94 31.67
CA SER A 525 0.20 -19.84 31.57
C SER A 525 0.70 -18.47 32.05
N MET A 526 0.08 -17.39 31.66
CA MET A 526 0.46 -16.03 32.07
C MET A 526 0.27 -15.79 33.59
N MET A 527 -0.76 -16.37 34.19
CA MET A 527 -0.97 -16.28 35.64
C MET A 527 0.14 -16.99 36.38
N THR A 528 0.52 -18.19 35.92
CA THR A 528 1.61 -18.98 36.48
C THR A 528 2.97 -18.31 36.29
N PHE A 529 3.28 -17.82 35.07
CA PHE A 529 4.53 -17.15 34.76
C PHE A 529 4.76 -15.89 35.61
N ARG A 530 3.72 -15.12 35.91
CA ARG A 530 3.81 -13.96 36.81
C ARG A 530 4.20 -14.33 38.23
N LYS A 531 3.67 -15.46 38.74
CA LYS A 531 3.99 -15.95 40.08
C LYS A 531 5.40 -16.50 40.19
N LEU A 532 5.87 -17.18 39.13
CA LEU A 532 7.18 -17.85 39.14
C LEU A 532 8.35 -16.89 39.00
N LYS A 533 8.18 -15.78 38.27
CA LYS A 533 9.26 -14.79 37.94
C LYS A 533 10.49 -15.45 37.28
N PHE A 534 10.31 -16.59 36.60
CA PHE A 534 11.40 -17.26 35.89
C PHE A 534 11.78 -16.47 34.62
N PRO A 535 13.07 -16.40 34.27
CA PRO A 535 13.51 -15.88 32.97
C PRO A 535 13.26 -16.89 31.86
N ASN A 536 13.44 -16.45 30.61
CA ASN A 536 13.56 -17.32 29.42
C ASN A 536 12.30 -18.17 29.16
N LEU A 537 11.13 -17.61 29.39
CA LEU A 537 9.86 -18.30 29.22
C LEU A 537 9.44 -18.30 27.75
N TRP A 538 9.13 -19.50 27.26
CA TRP A 538 8.46 -19.75 25.99
C TRP A 538 6.99 -20.11 26.26
N TRP A 539 6.18 -20.07 25.22
CA TRP A 539 4.82 -20.57 25.25
C TRP A 539 4.49 -21.22 23.91
N GLY A 540 4.05 -22.47 23.97
CA GLY A 540 3.55 -23.24 22.84
C GLY A 540 2.10 -23.60 23.00
N ARG A 541 1.40 -23.77 21.91
CA ARG A 541 0.05 -24.34 21.86
C ARG A 541 -0.17 -25.00 20.51
N GLY A 542 -0.97 -26.05 20.50
CA GLY A 542 -1.30 -26.74 19.27
C GLY A 542 -2.26 -27.89 19.48
N ILE A 543 -2.27 -28.77 18.52
CA ILE A 543 -3.05 -29.99 18.50
C ILE A 543 -2.22 -31.05 17.78
N ALA A 544 -2.25 -32.31 18.26
CA ALA A 544 -1.73 -33.43 17.53
C ALA A 544 -2.33 -33.48 16.12
N SER A 545 -1.51 -33.75 15.12
CA SER A 545 -1.86 -33.74 13.68
C SER A 545 -3.08 -34.62 13.32
N THR A 546 -3.42 -35.57 14.19
CA THR A 546 -4.53 -36.53 14.05
C THR A 546 -5.94 -35.92 14.30
N VAL A 547 -6.03 -34.67 14.79
CA VAL A 547 -7.33 -34.07 15.10
C VAL A 547 -7.63 -32.93 14.14
N PRO A 548 -8.64 -33.04 13.25
CA PRO A 548 -8.97 -32.00 12.29
C PRO A 548 -9.69 -30.82 12.97
N LYS A 549 -8.98 -30.03 13.77
CA LYS A 549 -9.46 -28.73 14.22
C LYS A 549 -8.80 -27.62 13.41
N PRO A 550 -9.57 -26.71 12.82
CA PRO A 550 -8.97 -25.64 12.05
C PRO A 550 -8.07 -24.79 12.95
N VAL A 551 -6.85 -24.50 12.50
CA VAL A 551 -5.88 -23.63 13.20
C VAL A 551 -6.46 -22.26 13.57
N THR A 552 -7.50 -21.83 12.87
CA THR A 552 -8.25 -20.60 13.15
C THR A 552 -8.75 -20.51 14.58
N HIS A 553 -9.06 -21.66 15.23
CA HIS A 553 -9.44 -21.69 16.65
C HIS A 553 -8.34 -21.16 17.58
N PHE A 554 -7.07 -21.29 17.22
CA PHE A 554 -5.93 -20.88 18.04
C PHE A 554 -5.44 -19.46 17.73
N ILE A 555 -5.76 -18.91 16.56
CA ILE A 555 -5.30 -17.58 16.14
C ILE A 555 -5.51 -16.51 17.22
N PRO A 556 -6.69 -16.38 17.88
CA PRO A 556 -6.88 -15.36 18.92
C PRO A 556 -5.92 -15.51 20.11
N GLN A 557 -5.56 -16.75 20.49
CA GLN A 557 -4.61 -16.99 21.58
C GLN A 557 -3.19 -16.58 21.18
N PHE A 558 -2.77 -16.88 19.93
CA PHE A 558 -1.45 -16.52 19.42
C PHE A 558 -1.29 -15.02 19.24
N LEU A 559 -2.30 -14.32 18.70
CA LEU A 559 -2.31 -12.87 18.62
C LEU A 559 -2.17 -12.23 20.01
N ARG A 560 -2.82 -12.80 21.02
CA ARG A 560 -2.72 -12.35 22.41
C ARG A 560 -1.36 -12.65 23.02
N ALA A 561 -0.79 -13.83 22.76
CA ALA A 561 0.56 -14.20 23.20
C ALA A 561 1.62 -13.26 22.60
N ALA A 562 1.51 -12.95 21.30
CA ALA A 562 2.37 -11.99 20.62
C ALA A 562 2.30 -10.59 21.27
N LYS A 563 1.12 -10.17 21.70
CA LYS A 563 0.92 -8.92 22.42
C LYS A 563 1.56 -8.92 23.82
N PHE A 564 1.40 -10.02 24.58
CA PHE A 564 2.04 -10.16 25.90
C PHE A 564 3.56 -10.17 25.77
N ARG A 565 4.12 -10.85 24.76
CA ARG A 565 5.54 -10.81 24.44
C ARG A 565 6.03 -9.37 24.26
N LYS A 566 5.38 -8.59 23.38
CA LYS A 566 5.76 -7.22 23.05
C LYS A 566 5.63 -6.24 24.22
N ARG A 567 4.54 -6.31 24.99
CA ARG A 567 4.25 -5.30 26.03
C ARG A 567 4.94 -5.57 27.35
N ARG A 568 5.08 -6.81 27.77
CA ARG A 568 5.56 -7.20 29.11
C ARG A 568 6.87 -7.97 29.13
N GLY A 569 7.28 -8.53 27.99
CA GLY A 569 8.52 -9.29 27.87
C GLY A 569 8.60 -10.54 28.76
N ILE A 570 7.49 -10.99 29.36
CA ILE A 570 7.44 -12.20 30.20
C ILE A 570 7.67 -13.41 29.32
N ILE A 571 6.88 -13.58 28.27
CA ILE A 571 7.08 -14.59 27.23
C ILE A 571 8.14 -14.05 26.28
N LYS A 572 9.12 -14.87 25.93
CA LYS A 572 10.20 -14.51 25.01
C LYS A 572 9.90 -14.94 23.58
N LYS A 573 9.39 -16.16 23.42
CA LYS A 573 9.03 -16.77 22.13
C LYS A 573 7.68 -17.49 22.22
N ILE A 574 7.04 -17.60 21.06
CA ILE A 574 5.77 -18.33 20.89
C ILE A 574 5.89 -19.28 19.71
N TYR A 575 5.39 -20.49 19.84
CA TYR A 575 5.46 -21.51 18.79
C TYR A 575 4.19 -22.35 18.73
N TYR A 576 3.91 -22.91 17.54
CA TYR A 576 2.78 -23.83 17.31
C TYR A 576 3.27 -25.27 17.13
N TRP A 577 2.46 -26.25 17.55
CA TRP A 577 2.73 -27.68 17.40
C TRP A 577 1.44 -28.47 17.15
N THR A 578 1.39 -29.52 16.37
CA THR A 578 2.28 -29.88 15.27
C THR A 578 1.54 -29.52 13.99
N LEU A 579 2.22 -29.04 12.96
CA LEU A 579 1.55 -28.47 11.79
C LEU A 579 2.26 -28.90 10.51
N ASP A 580 1.55 -29.64 9.62
CA ASP A 580 2.10 -30.16 8.38
C ASP A 580 1.39 -29.68 7.12
N ASP A 581 0.21 -29.03 7.26
CA ASP A 581 -0.51 -28.42 6.15
C ASP A 581 0.05 -27.03 5.80
N PRO A 582 0.54 -26.81 4.55
CA PRO A 582 1.13 -25.53 4.14
C PRO A 582 0.19 -24.32 4.26
N ASN A 583 -1.13 -24.50 4.06
CA ASN A 583 -2.09 -23.41 4.18
C ASN A 583 -2.29 -23.00 5.65
N SER A 584 -2.33 -23.98 6.54
CA SER A 584 -2.39 -23.75 7.98
C SER A 584 -1.10 -23.13 8.51
N MET A 585 0.08 -23.56 7.99
CA MET A 585 1.37 -22.90 8.30
C MET A 585 1.32 -21.42 7.92
N ALA A 586 0.88 -21.08 6.71
CA ALA A 586 0.76 -19.69 6.25
C ALA A 586 -0.17 -18.87 7.16
N ARG A 587 -1.33 -19.43 7.53
CA ARG A 587 -2.28 -18.77 8.46
C ARG A 587 -1.68 -18.51 9.85
N MET A 588 -0.86 -19.44 10.34
CA MET A 588 -0.23 -19.26 11.65
C MET A 588 0.95 -18.28 11.61
N LEU A 589 1.74 -18.26 10.53
CA LEU A 589 2.87 -17.33 10.36
C LEU A 589 2.46 -15.85 10.42
N VAL A 590 1.24 -15.50 9.99
CA VAL A 590 0.75 -14.10 10.10
C VAL A 590 0.52 -13.65 11.53
N THR A 591 0.42 -14.56 12.51
CA THR A 591 0.27 -14.23 13.94
C THR A 591 1.58 -13.83 14.64
N ASN A 592 2.68 -13.72 13.89
CA ASN A 592 4.01 -13.37 14.41
C ASN A 592 4.61 -14.44 15.33
N LEU A 593 4.48 -15.72 14.97
CA LEU A 593 5.17 -16.83 15.63
C LEU A 593 6.68 -16.66 15.60
N ASP A 594 7.35 -17.37 16.50
CA ASP A 594 8.81 -17.49 16.51
C ASP A 594 9.28 -18.90 16.04
N GLY A 595 8.37 -19.89 16.00
CA GLY A 595 8.66 -21.23 15.51
C GLY A 595 7.41 -22.07 15.27
N ILE A 596 7.56 -23.14 14.52
CA ILE A 596 6.55 -24.20 14.32
C ILE A 596 7.24 -25.55 14.45
N ILE A 597 6.61 -26.47 15.20
CA ILE A 597 6.99 -27.87 15.21
C ILE A 597 6.28 -28.56 14.04
N VAL A 598 7.04 -29.27 13.23
CA VAL A 598 6.60 -29.94 12.00
C VAL A 598 7.14 -31.34 11.88
N ASN A 599 6.40 -32.25 11.24
CA ASN A 599 6.93 -33.58 10.86
C ASN A 599 7.83 -33.48 9.61
N ASP A 600 7.55 -32.53 8.72
CA ASP A 600 8.29 -32.29 7.48
C ASP A 600 8.84 -30.85 7.42
N PRO A 601 10.12 -30.64 7.79
CA PRO A 601 10.77 -29.33 7.71
C PRO A 601 10.73 -28.69 6.32
N VAL A 602 10.82 -29.50 5.24
CA VAL A 602 10.87 -29.01 3.85
C VAL A 602 9.58 -28.29 3.47
N LYS A 603 8.42 -28.77 3.93
CA LYS A 603 7.13 -28.11 3.69
C LYS A 603 7.11 -26.71 4.30
N LEU A 604 7.58 -26.55 5.53
CA LEU A 604 7.61 -25.26 6.21
C LEU A 604 8.61 -24.30 5.56
N LEU A 605 9.78 -24.78 5.16
CA LEU A 605 10.78 -23.97 4.45
C LEU A 605 10.20 -23.41 3.14
N LYS A 606 9.51 -24.23 2.34
CA LYS A 606 8.81 -23.76 1.12
C LYS A 606 7.77 -22.68 1.40
N VAL A 607 7.07 -22.76 2.55
CA VAL A 607 6.13 -21.70 2.94
C VAL A 607 6.88 -20.42 3.33
N LEU A 608 8.00 -20.52 4.05
CA LEU A 608 8.81 -19.37 4.44
C LEU A 608 9.46 -18.66 3.25
N GLU A 609 9.68 -19.32 2.12
CA GLU A 609 10.20 -18.72 0.87
C GLU A 609 9.17 -17.88 0.12
N LYS A 610 7.87 -18.02 0.43
CA LYS A 610 6.82 -17.19 -0.19
C LYS A 610 7.08 -15.70 0.08
N GLU A 611 6.69 -14.83 -0.85
CA GLU A 611 6.97 -13.40 -0.77
C GLU A 611 6.50 -12.76 0.53
N GLU A 612 5.36 -13.21 1.07
CA GLU A 612 4.76 -12.73 2.32
C GLU A 612 5.65 -12.99 3.54
N PHE A 613 6.49 -14.03 3.50
CA PHE A 613 7.23 -14.50 4.67
C PHE A 613 8.74 -14.33 4.57
N ARG A 614 9.35 -14.48 3.38
CA ARG A 614 10.81 -14.40 3.17
C ARG A 614 11.44 -13.07 3.62
N HIS A 615 10.66 -11.98 3.63
CA HIS A 615 11.10 -10.66 4.12
C HIS A 615 10.83 -10.46 5.60
N LYS A 616 9.92 -11.26 6.17
CA LYS A 616 9.51 -11.18 7.58
C LYS A 616 10.30 -12.10 8.48
N TYR A 617 10.69 -13.26 7.96
CA TYR A 617 11.39 -14.30 8.69
C TYR A 617 12.72 -14.66 8.02
N ARG A 618 13.66 -15.08 8.83
CA ARG A 618 14.88 -15.81 8.45
C ARG A 618 15.10 -16.94 9.42
N LEU A 619 15.80 -17.97 9.05
CA LEU A 619 16.17 -19.01 9.99
C LEU A 619 17.00 -18.42 11.14
N ALA A 620 16.70 -18.85 12.35
CA ALA A 620 17.49 -18.53 13.51
C ALA A 620 18.87 -19.19 13.41
N THR A 621 19.90 -18.53 13.92
CA THR A 621 21.26 -19.01 13.99
C THR A 621 21.71 -19.06 15.45
N ARG A 622 22.86 -19.67 15.75
CA ARG A 622 23.43 -19.68 17.12
C ARG A 622 23.75 -18.30 17.68
N LYS A 623 23.83 -17.27 16.83
CA LYS A 623 24.01 -15.87 17.26
C LYS A 623 22.72 -15.25 17.78
N ASP A 624 21.57 -15.80 17.42
CA ASP A 624 20.28 -15.31 17.89
C ASP A 624 20.02 -15.79 19.32
N ASN A 625 19.51 -14.86 20.15
CA ASN A 625 19.13 -15.22 21.51
C ASN A 625 17.65 -15.66 21.56
N PRO A 626 17.36 -16.97 21.78
CA PRO A 626 15.98 -17.46 21.87
C PRO A 626 15.25 -16.95 23.12
N PHE A 627 15.95 -16.31 24.03
CA PHE A 627 15.41 -15.76 25.29
C PHE A 627 15.33 -14.24 25.30
N ALA A 628 15.51 -13.62 24.16
CA ALA A 628 15.26 -12.20 23.95
C ALA A 628 13.95 -12.00 23.17
N VAL A 629 13.23 -10.91 23.45
CA VAL A 629 12.11 -10.44 22.62
C VAL A 629 12.70 -9.77 21.39
N PHE A 630 12.12 -10.10 20.20
CA PHE A 630 12.50 -9.48 18.92
C PHE A 630 11.53 -8.34 18.60
#